data_3b9bf71abb63f2d3f5bae6fee5213217
#
_entry.id   3b9bf71abb63f2d3f5bae6fee5213217
#
_cell.length_a   1.000
_cell.length_b   1.000
_cell.length_c   1.000
_cell.angle_alpha   90.00
_cell.angle_beta   90.00
_cell.angle_gamma   90.00
#
_symmetry.space_group_name_H-M   'P 1'
#
loop_
_entity.id
_entity.type
_entity.pdbx_description
1 polymer ?
#
loop_
_entity_poly.entity_id
_entity_poly.type
_entity_poly.pdbx_seq_one_letter_code
_entity_poly.pdbx_strand_id
1 'polypeptide(L)'
;MEIDLIRKRIDPLYKNIRPHISLVFPFDSPISDDRLITLTQESLKKVDCFKIELNHLDGDFRGGYIWLEVGQGRKEIEIIHDSLYRNSELSIFLRKDIPYVPHLTVGQQLRALQAEGLARQLNKKSFLFESEIKSISIEYILPNNDSEEFYQAFLR
;
A
#
# COMPACT_ATOMS: atom_id res chain seq x y z
N MET A 1 19.32 4.27 -3.70
CA MET A 1 18.92 2.84 -3.81
C MET A 1 17.49 2.86 -4.35
N GLU A 2 17.18 2.09 -5.35
CA GLU A 2 15.84 2.05 -5.94
C GLU A 2 15.00 0.97 -5.25
N ILE A 3 13.71 1.25 -5.02
CA ILE A 3 12.77 0.30 -4.39
C ILE A 3 12.71 -1.02 -5.16
N ASP A 4 12.70 -0.95 -6.47
CA ASP A 4 12.65 -2.14 -7.34
C ASP A 4 13.89 -3.02 -7.23
N LEU A 5 15.07 -2.47 -6.92
CA LEU A 5 16.26 -3.26 -6.67
C LEU A 5 16.15 -4.09 -5.38
N ILE A 6 15.43 -3.60 -4.38
CA ILE A 6 15.13 -4.35 -3.16
C ILE A 6 14.10 -5.42 -3.49
N ARG A 7 12.94 -5.04 -4.06
CA ARG A 7 11.82 -5.92 -4.38
C ARG A 7 12.24 -7.10 -5.26
N LYS A 8 13.01 -6.84 -6.31
CA LYS A 8 13.51 -7.88 -7.23
C LYS A 8 14.24 -9.04 -6.52
N ARG A 9 14.81 -8.78 -5.35
CA ARG A 9 15.62 -9.75 -4.59
C ARG A 9 14.80 -10.55 -3.59
N ILE A 10 13.72 -9.95 -3.02
CA ILE A 10 13.04 -10.48 -1.84
C ILE A 10 11.51 -10.40 -1.90
N ASP A 11 10.95 -9.98 -3.04
CA ASP A 11 9.51 -9.94 -3.25
C ASP A 11 9.13 -10.83 -4.44
N PRO A 12 8.53 -12.01 -4.22
CA PRO A 12 8.12 -12.89 -5.32
C PRO A 12 7.06 -12.27 -6.24
N LEU A 13 6.30 -11.25 -5.76
CA LEU A 13 5.32 -10.53 -6.56
C LEU A 13 5.91 -9.30 -7.30
N TYR A 14 7.22 -9.13 -7.29
CA TYR A 14 7.90 -8.00 -7.94
C TYR A 14 7.48 -7.78 -9.39
N LYS A 15 7.23 -8.85 -10.16
CA LYS A 15 6.84 -8.75 -11.57
C LYS A 15 5.34 -8.59 -11.79
N ASN A 16 4.54 -8.95 -10.80
CA ASN A 16 3.08 -9.01 -10.89
C ASN A 16 2.43 -7.71 -10.44
N ILE A 17 2.98 -7.08 -9.41
CA ILE A 17 2.37 -5.91 -8.76
C ILE A 17 3.41 -4.78 -8.67
N ARG A 18 3.03 -3.59 -9.11
CA ARG A 18 3.86 -2.37 -8.96
C ARG A 18 4.08 -2.02 -7.49
N PRO A 19 5.16 -1.26 -7.13
CA PRO A 19 5.29 -0.69 -5.79
C PRO A 19 4.05 0.16 -5.46
N HIS A 20 3.40 -0.11 -4.32
CA HIS A 20 2.15 0.55 -3.94
C HIS A 20 1.98 0.60 -2.42
N ILE A 21 1.08 1.45 -1.98
CA ILE A 21 0.57 1.51 -0.60
C ILE A 21 -0.91 1.16 -0.65
N SER A 22 -1.30 0.07 0.01
CA SER A 22 -2.69 -0.35 0.06
C SER A 22 -3.50 0.57 0.97
N LEU A 23 -4.60 1.12 0.46
CA LEU A 23 -5.57 1.90 1.23
C LEU A 23 -6.71 1.03 1.74
N VAL A 24 -7.14 0.09 0.93
CA VAL A 24 -8.16 -0.92 1.25
C VAL A 24 -7.54 -2.28 1.00
N PHE A 25 -7.68 -3.20 1.95
CA PHE A 25 -7.21 -4.57 1.76
C PHE A 25 -8.00 -5.26 0.64
N PRO A 26 -7.36 -6.17 -0.10
CA PRO A 26 -8.05 -6.96 -1.11
C PRO A 26 -9.28 -7.65 -0.55
N PHE A 27 -10.38 -7.62 -1.28
CA PHE A 27 -11.65 -8.24 -0.89
C PHE A 27 -12.42 -8.74 -2.10
N ASP A 28 -13.24 -9.76 -1.90
CA ASP A 28 -14.24 -10.21 -2.86
C ASP A 28 -15.57 -9.56 -2.52
N SER A 29 -16.21 -8.94 -3.51
CA SER A 29 -17.43 -8.17 -3.27
C SER A 29 -18.37 -8.18 -4.49
N PRO A 30 -19.69 -8.12 -4.27
CA PRO A 30 -20.66 -7.87 -5.33
C PRO A 30 -20.80 -6.39 -5.72
N ILE A 31 -20.01 -5.47 -5.13
CA ILE A 31 -20.04 -4.05 -5.49
C ILE A 31 -19.55 -3.91 -6.93
N SER A 32 -20.35 -3.24 -7.78
CA SER A 32 -19.98 -3.01 -9.16
C SER A 32 -18.83 -2.00 -9.30
N ASP A 33 -18.10 -2.07 -10.40
CA ASP A 33 -17.00 -1.15 -10.71
C ASP A 33 -17.45 0.32 -10.68
N ASP A 34 -18.57 0.64 -11.31
CA ASP A 34 -19.14 2.00 -11.31
C ASP A 34 -19.42 2.50 -9.88
N ARG A 35 -19.86 1.59 -9.01
CA ARG A 35 -20.11 1.93 -7.62
C ARG A 35 -18.81 2.14 -6.86
N LEU A 36 -17.80 1.28 -7.04
CA LEU A 36 -16.47 1.47 -6.47
C LEU A 36 -15.82 2.78 -6.91
N ILE A 37 -15.95 3.12 -8.19
CA ILE A 37 -15.48 4.39 -8.74
C ILE A 37 -16.15 5.57 -8.02
N THR A 38 -17.49 5.54 -7.93
CA THR A 38 -18.26 6.59 -7.27
C THR A 38 -17.85 6.77 -5.79
N LEU A 39 -17.77 5.67 -5.04
CA LEU A 39 -17.37 5.68 -3.63
C LEU A 39 -15.95 6.26 -3.45
N THR A 40 -15.04 5.89 -4.33
CA THR A 40 -13.66 6.39 -4.29
C THR A 40 -13.62 7.88 -4.59
N GLN A 41 -14.31 8.37 -5.64
CA GLN A 41 -14.38 9.78 -5.97
C GLN A 41 -14.99 10.61 -4.83
N GLU A 42 -16.07 10.14 -4.21
CA GLU A 42 -16.71 10.80 -3.08
C GLU A 42 -15.76 10.92 -1.88
N SER A 43 -15.02 9.85 -1.60
CA SER A 43 -14.05 9.81 -0.49
C SER A 43 -12.87 10.74 -0.69
N LEU A 44 -12.48 11.01 -1.95
CA LEU A 44 -11.32 11.82 -2.31
C LEU A 44 -11.66 13.30 -2.59
N LYS A 45 -12.93 13.69 -2.56
CA LYS A 45 -13.42 14.99 -3.04
C LYS A 45 -12.73 16.22 -2.44
N LYS A 46 -12.14 16.07 -1.24
CA LYS A 46 -11.46 17.15 -0.49
C LYS A 46 -9.97 16.86 -0.25
N VAL A 47 -9.42 15.90 -0.96
CA VAL A 47 -8.02 15.52 -0.80
C VAL A 47 -7.19 16.19 -1.89
N ASP A 48 -6.21 16.97 -1.47
CA ASP A 48 -5.24 17.61 -2.37
C ASP A 48 -4.05 16.66 -2.64
N CYS A 49 -3.31 16.90 -3.71
CA CYS A 49 -2.04 16.23 -3.95
C CYS A 49 -1.08 16.45 -2.78
N PHE A 50 -0.33 15.43 -2.39
CA PHE A 50 0.61 15.51 -1.27
C PHE A 50 1.88 14.70 -1.50
N LYS A 51 2.94 15.07 -0.79
CA LYS A 51 4.21 14.35 -0.82
C LYS A 51 4.25 13.25 0.22
N ILE A 52 4.94 12.17 -0.12
CA ILE A 52 5.28 11.09 0.80
C ILE A 52 6.78 10.89 0.86
N GLU A 53 7.26 10.47 2.03
CA GLU A 53 8.63 10.02 2.25
C GLU A 53 8.63 8.63 2.85
N LEU A 54 9.52 7.78 2.34
CA LEU A 54 9.77 6.42 2.82
C LEU A 54 11.25 6.33 3.20
N ASN A 55 11.54 6.18 4.48
CA ASN A 55 12.91 6.30 4.99
C ASN A 55 13.32 5.27 6.04
N HIS A 56 12.43 4.33 6.36
CA HIS A 56 12.68 3.29 7.35
C HIS A 56 12.05 1.96 6.92
N LEU A 57 12.77 0.87 7.15
CA LEU A 57 12.26 -0.48 6.95
C LEU A 57 11.83 -1.07 8.29
N ASP A 58 10.60 -1.56 8.32
CA ASP A 58 10.03 -2.37 9.39
C ASP A 58 9.28 -3.56 8.77
N GLY A 59 8.53 -4.32 9.54
CA GLY A 59 7.79 -5.46 9.01
C GLY A 59 7.06 -6.28 10.04
N ASP A 60 6.22 -7.16 9.54
CA ASP A 60 5.80 -8.34 10.28
C ASP A 60 6.82 -9.47 10.01
N PHE A 61 7.92 -9.48 10.77
CA PHE A 61 8.99 -10.45 10.57
C PHE A 61 8.54 -11.89 10.82
N ARG A 62 7.57 -12.11 11.71
CA ARG A 62 7.02 -13.45 11.97
C ARG A 62 6.21 -13.95 10.78
N GLY A 63 5.45 -13.07 10.16
CA GLY A 63 4.72 -13.33 8.91
C GLY A 63 5.61 -13.35 7.67
N GLY A 64 6.90 -12.95 7.80
CA GLY A 64 7.85 -12.95 6.69
C GLY A 64 7.75 -11.73 5.78
N TYR A 65 7.25 -10.60 6.30
CA TYR A 65 7.09 -9.35 5.55
C TYR A 65 8.10 -8.29 5.97
N ILE A 66 8.57 -7.54 4.97
CA ILE A 66 9.36 -6.31 5.13
C ILE A 66 8.70 -5.22 4.31
N TRP A 67 8.60 -4.02 4.88
CA TRP A 67 8.03 -2.85 4.19
C TRP A 67 8.80 -1.58 4.50
N LEU A 68 8.61 -0.59 3.65
CA LEU A 68 9.00 0.80 3.89
C LEU A 68 7.85 1.51 4.59
N GLU A 69 8.14 2.13 5.72
CA GLU A 69 7.18 2.97 6.43
C GLU A 69 7.05 4.34 5.78
N VAL A 70 5.83 4.87 5.82
CA VAL A 70 5.56 6.24 5.40
C VAL A 70 5.82 7.17 6.58
N GLY A 71 6.77 8.08 6.41
CA GLY A 71 7.04 9.19 7.31
C GLY A 71 6.15 10.39 6.98
N GLN A 72 6.66 11.34 6.19
CA GLN A 72 5.83 12.43 5.66
C GLN A 72 4.69 11.88 4.80
N GLY A 73 3.52 12.48 4.88
CA GLY A 73 2.32 12.07 4.13
C GLY A 73 1.52 10.93 4.77
N ARG A 74 1.97 10.41 5.91
CA ARG A 74 1.29 9.33 6.63
C ARG A 74 -0.14 9.71 7.03
N LYS A 75 -0.33 10.91 7.55
CA LYS A 75 -1.65 11.40 8.00
C LYS A 75 -2.63 11.52 6.83
N GLU A 76 -2.16 12.00 5.70
CA GLU A 76 -2.95 12.12 4.48
C GLU A 76 -3.42 10.75 4.00
N ILE A 77 -2.55 9.74 4.02
CA ILE A 77 -2.91 8.36 3.67
C ILE A 77 -3.92 7.78 4.67
N GLU A 78 -3.72 7.97 5.98
CA GLU A 78 -4.65 7.54 7.02
C GLU A 78 -6.03 8.20 6.87
N ILE A 79 -6.08 9.50 6.52
CA ILE A 79 -7.33 10.22 6.25
C ILE A 79 -8.07 9.62 5.04
N ILE A 80 -7.35 9.26 3.98
CA ILE A 80 -7.94 8.62 2.79
C ILE A 80 -8.49 7.25 3.16
N HIS A 81 -7.70 6.42 3.83
CA HIS A 81 -8.11 5.10 4.33
C HIS A 81 -9.41 5.22 5.14
N ASP A 82 -9.44 6.10 6.14
CA ASP A 82 -10.59 6.29 7.01
C ASP A 82 -11.81 6.84 6.24
N SER A 83 -11.57 7.70 5.24
CA SER A 83 -12.65 8.24 4.39
C SER A 83 -13.30 7.15 3.54
N LEU A 84 -12.51 6.25 2.97
CA LEU A 84 -13.00 5.09 2.22
C LEU A 84 -13.85 4.17 3.11
N TYR A 85 -13.35 3.82 4.28
CA TYR A 85 -14.05 2.91 5.21
C TYR A 85 -15.18 3.56 6.02
N ARG A 86 -15.36 4.87 5.97
CA ARG A 86 -16.62 5.51 6.45
C ARG A 86 -17.82 5.17 5.59
N ASN A 87 -17.60 4.75 4.37
CA ASN A 87 -18.69 4.27 3.54
C ASN A 87 -19.20 2.91 4.04
N SER A 88 -20.53 2.76 4.20
CA SER A 88 -21.15 1.55 4.75
C SER A 88 -20.89 0.29 3.90
N GLU A 89 -20.74 0.45 2.59
CA GLU A 89 -20.47 -0.66 1.67
C GLU A 89 -19.03 -1.18 1.78
N LEU A 90 -18.06 -0.29 2.06
CA LEU A 90 -16.66 -0.67 2.25
C LEU A 90 -16.32 -1.04 3.70
N SER A 91 -17.03 -0.47 4.68
CA SER A 91 -16.73 -0.67 6.11
C SER A 91 -16.80 -2.13 6.56
N ILE A 92 -17.59 -2.96 5.89
CA ILE A 92 -17.71 -4.39 6.18
C ILE A 92 -16.42 -5.17 5.87
N PHE A 93 -15.56 -4.65 5.02
CA PHE A 93 -14.27 -5.24 4.64
C PHE A 93 -13.10 -4.73 5.48
N LEU A 94 -13.36 -3.81 6.44
CA LEU A 94 -12.30 -3.29 7.31
C LEU A 94 -11.76 -4.41 8.22
N ARG A 95 -10.45 -4.63 8.16
CA ARG A 95 -9.73 -5.51 9.08
C ARG A 95 -9.64 -4.84 10.46
N LYS A 96 -10.44 -5.35 11.41
CA LYS A 96 -10.47 -4.85 12.81
C LYS A 96 -9.48 -5.56 13.73
N ASP A 97 -8.90 -6.64 13.25
CA ASP A 97 -7.94 -7.48 13.97
C ASP A 97 -6.51 -6.95 13.95
N ILE A 98 -6.21 -6.04 13.02
CA ILE A 98 -4.90 -5.39 12.89
C ILE A 98 -5.07 -3.88 12.72
N PRO A 99 -4.19 -3.06 13.31
CA PRO A 99 -4.17 -1.63 13.04
C PRO A 99 -3.72 -1.36 11.61
N TYR A 100 -4.29 -0.31 10.99
CA TYR A 100 -3.80 0.15 9.70
C TYR A 100 -2.48 0.90 9.87
N VAL A 101 -1.46 0.47 9.15
CA VAL A 101 -0.15 1.13 9.07
C VAL A 101 0.15 1.38 7.59
N PRO A 102 0.19 2.65 7.13
CA PRO A 102 0.58 2.96 5.76
C PRO A 102 2.00 2.50 5.48
N HIS A 103 2.17 1.60 4.51
CA HIS A 103 3.47 1.06 4.15
C HIS A 103 3.53 0.59 2.70
N LEU A 104 4.75 0.49 2.17
CA LEU A 104 5.04 -0.11 0.87
C LEU A 104 5.80 -1.42 1.09
N THR A 105 5.19 -2.55 0.79
CA THR A 105 5.84 -3.86 0.90
C THR A 105 7.00 -3.99 -0.08
N VAL A 106 8.16 -4.37 0.42
CA VAL A 106 9.37 -4.61 -0.39
C VAL A 106 9.87 -6.05 -0.35
N GLY A 107 9.39 -6.85 0.61
CA GLY A 107 9.73 -8.25 0.73
C GLY A 107 8.62 -9.05 1.40
N GLN A 108 8.42 -10.29 0.96
CA GLN A 108 7.44 -11.19 1.52
C GLN A 108 7.80 -12.66 1.33
N GLN A 109 7.10 -13.55 2.05
CA GLN A 109 7.39 -15.00 2.08
C GLN A 109 8.81 -15.33 2.56
N LEU A 110 9.37 -14.49 3.41
CA LEU A 110 10.69 -14.69 4.01
C LEU A 110 10.59 -15.49 5.30
N ARG A 111 11.71 -16.13 5.71
CA ARG A 111 11.80 -16.66 7.07
C ARG A 111 11.96 -15.51 8.07
N ALA A 112 11.38 -15.63 9.25
CA ALA A 112 11.36 -14.57 10.27
C ALA A 112 12.74 -13.94 10.54
N LEU A 113 13.75 -14.77 10.84
CA LEU A 113 15.11 -14.29 11.08
C LEU A 113 15.76 -13.65 9.85
N GLN A 114 15.41 -14.12 8.66
CA GLN A 114 15.89 -13.54 7.40
C GLN A 114 15.27 -12.16 7.18
N ALA A 115 13.95 -12.02 7.38
CA ALA A 115 13.26 -10.76 7.26
C ALA A 115 13.83 -9.71 8.21
N GLU A 116 13.93 -10.04 9.50
CA GLU A 116 14.49 -9.15 10.51
C GLU A 116 15.95 -8.76 10.21
N GLY A 117 16.78 -9.73 9.85
CA GLY A 117 18.18 -9.49 9.50
C GLY A 117 18.37 -8.58 8.30
N LEU A 118 17.56 -8.75 7.24
CA LEU A 118 17.59 -7.91 6.05
C LEU A 118 17.12 -6.49 6.35
N ALA A 119 16.01 -6.31 7.07
CA ALA A 119 15.53 -4.99 7.46
C ALA A 119 16.60 -4.24 8.30
N ARG A 120 17.18 -4.90 9.28
CA ARG A 120 18.27 -4.34 10.10
C ARG A 120 19.51 -3.98 9.28
N GLN A 121 19.89 -4.80 8.31
CA GLN A 121 21.04 -4.54 7.43
C GLN A 121 20.78 -3.34 6.52
N LEU A 122 19.60 -3.23 5.93
CA LEU A 122 19.24 -2.16 5.03
C LEU A 122 19.12 -0.83 5.78
N ASN A 123 18.56 -0.83 6.99
CA ASN A 123 18.46 0.36 7.84
C ASN A 123 19.81 0.94 8.32
N LYS A 124 20.91 0.18 8.19
CA LYS A 124 22.26 0.73 8.45
C LYS A 124 22.70 1.77 7.43
N LYS A 125 22.04 1.79 6.27
CA LYS A 125 22.31 2.78 5.21
C LYS A 125 21.21 3.84 5.26
N SER A 126 21.58 5.11 5.33
CA SER A 126 20.63 6.19 5.14
C SER A 126 20.07 6.13 3.73
N PHE A 127 18.76 6.16 3.62
CA PHE A 127 18.04 6.24 2.35
C PHE A 127 16.77 7.09 2.53
N LEU A 128 16.32 7.67 1.46
CA LEU A 128 15.08 8.41 1.39
C LEU A 128 14.49 8.18 0.00
N PHE A 129 13.25 7.74 -0.04
CA PHE A 129 12.45 7.71 -1.25
C PHE A 129 11.34 8.74 -1.11
N GLU A 130 11.22 9.61 -2.10
CA GLU A 130 10.20 10.64 -2.14
C GLU A 130 9.31 10.42 -3.35
N SER A 131 8.02 10.70 -3.19
CA SER A 131 7.05 10.71 -4.27
C SER A 131 5.96 11.72 -4.00
N GLU A 132 5.27 12.16 -5.05
CA GLU A 132 4.06 12.96 -4.96
C GLU A 132 2.86 12.09 -5.32
N ILE A 133 1.89 12.00 -4.39
CA ILE A 133 0.64 11.29 -4.61
C ILE A 133 -0.34 12.23 -5.31
N LYS A 134 -0.73 11.88 -6.54
CA LYS A 134 -1.64 12.64 -7.39
C LYS A 134 -2.92 11.90 -7.71
N SER A 135 -2.93 10.60 -7.44
CA SER A 135 -4.07 9.74 -7.78
C SER A 135 -4.08 8.49 -6.92
N ILE A 136 -5.26 7.89 -6.86
CA ILE A 136 -5.51 6.59 -6.24
C ILE A 136 -6.02 5.64 -7.32
N SER A 137 -5.42 4.46 -7.41
CA SER A 137 -5.81 3.42 -8.36
C SER A 137 -6.79 2.43 -7.73
N ILE A 138 -7.75 1.97 -8.53
CA ILE A 138 -8.57 0.80 -8.22
C ILE A 138 -8.12 -0.32 -9.15
N GLU A 139 -7.75 -1.46 -8.57
CA GLU A 139 -7.13 -2.56 -9.30
C GLU A 139 -7.82 -3.88 -9.01
N TYR A 140 -7.93 -4.73 -10.02
CA TYR A 140 -8.23 -6.15 -9.85
C TYR A 140 -6.95 -6.90 -9.48
N ILE A 141 -7.09 -7.90 -8.61
CA ILE A 141 -6.06 -8.91 -8.39
C ILE A 141 -6.51 -10.15 -9.15
N LEU A 142 -5.76 -10.48 -10.19
CA LEU A 142 -6.05 -11.61 -11.08
C LEU A 142 -5.63 -12.95 -10.45
N PRO A 143 -6.15 -14.10 -10.92
CA PRO A 143 -5.80 -15.42 -10.38
C PRO A 143 -4.31 -15.77 -10.46
N ASN A 144 -3.56 -15.16 -11.37
CA ASN A 144 -2.11 -15.30 -11.51
C ASN A 144 -1.32 -14.33 -10.61
N ASN A 145 -1.99 -13.59 -9.73
CA ASN A 145 -1.48 -12.51 -8.87
C ASN A 145 -1.03 -11.25 -9.61
N ASP A 146 -1.35 -11.09 -10.88
CA ASP A 146 -1.15 -9.80 -11.55
C ASP A 146 -2.15 -8.78 -11.02
N SER A 147 -1.72 -7.53 -10.97
CA SER A 147 -2.57 -6.38 -10.66
C SER A 147 -2.95 -5.66 -11.96
N GLU A 148 -4.25 -5.45 -12.17
CA GLU A 148 -4.79 -4.74 -13.33
C GLU A 148 -5.57 -3.52 -12.89
N GLU A 149 -5.03 -2.33 -13.20
CA GLU A 149 -5.71 -1.06 -12.92
C GLU A 149 -6.89 -0.86 -13.88
N PHE A 150 -8.10 -0.71 -13.35
CA PHE A 150 -9.27 -0.40 -14.16
C PHE A 150 -9.78 1.03 -13.98
N TYR A 151 -9.35 1.73 -12.92
CA TYR A 151 -9.69 3.13 -12.71
C TYR A 151 -8.61 3.87 -11.92
N GLN A 152 -8.43 5.15 -12.25
CA GLN A 152 -7.54 6.07 -11.53
C GLN A 152 -8.30 7.34 -11.13
N ALA A 153 -8.46 7.57 -9.84
CA ALA A 153 -9.06 8.77 -9.27
C ALA A 153 -7.98 9.82 -8.97
N PHE A 154 -8.04 10.96 -9.63
CA PHE A 154 -7.09 12.07 -9.41
C PHE A 154 -7.46 12.89 -8.18
N LEU A 155 -6.46 13.32 -7.43
CA LEU A 155 -6.56 14.27 -6.34
C LEU A 155 -6.59 15.71 -6.91
N ARG A 156 -6.96 16.68 -6.05
CA ARG A 156 -7.01 18.11 -6.47
C ARG A 156 -5.64 18.75 -6.52
#